data_82579a25e120d92aff4b01cd349ef21e
#
_entry.id   82579a25e120d92aff4b01cd349ef21e
#
_cell.length_a   1.000
_cell.length_b   1.000
_cell.length_c   1.000
_cell.angle_alpha   90.00
_cell.angle_beta   90.00
_cell.angle_gamma   90.00
#
_symmetry.space_group_name_H-M   'P 1'
#
loop_
_entity.id
_entity.type
_entity.pdbx_description
1 polymer ?
#
loop_
_entity_poly.entity_id
_entity_poly.type
_entity_poly.pdbx_seq_one_letter_code
_entity_poly.pdbx_strand_id
1 'polypeptide(L)'
;MSKQKTLRQKMIIIALAFLLPVIITLIVMAVCGVVPFGNKSTMIWDSLLQYKDYYGYLWDVFHGNSGIEYSTGKALGGRMIGIVAYYLSSPLNLFIVFFSKAQIPQFMAFMILLRIGLCGITGYIYVDKRFKISVIPGLVLSSLYALMEYNVYNCRNVMWLDGVIILPLIALGVWKCVDKKKTGLLFTSVFVAIFCNWYTGYMVCLMSGILFIVEYLNANDFSIKKALKTEWKSIFRYIVTMLCGVLASLCILLPACMALVGGIATNNTVGLSRIVNMDITQFLSGFDVGAKVNAQDAPPIFTGTIVLIAVVAFFFNSAVKKKEKICMACLLALLCSCYCLRDLELVWTAFVRSTSYFFRFSFVLSFVMIMIAAREVQLWEKDQVSKKEVASAMGVVAVGLAFLYYIKKINSPRNIVIIYMAILGIGIIVLLCGNNRILCSRP
;
A
#
# COMPACT_ATOMS: atom_id res chain seq x y z
N MET A 1 25.75 -5.61 -19.66
CA MET A 1 24.89 -6.82 -19.72
C MET A 1 24.71 -7.32 -18.29
N SER A 2 23.49 -7.23 -17.71
CA SER A 2 23.22 -7.79 -16.38
C SER A 2 23.33 -9.31 -16.47
N LYS A 3 24.27 -9.92 -15.72
CA LYS A 3 24.35 -11.38 -15.58
C LYS A 3 23.00 -11.90 -15.09
N GLN A 4 22.48 -12.91 -15.79
CA GLN A 4 21.19 -13.51 -15.42
C GLN A 4 21.34 -14.15 -14.03
N LYS A 5 20.59 -13.64 -13.03
CA LYS A 5 20.63 -14.16 -11.65
C LYS A 5 20.31 -15.65 -11.63
N THR A 6 21.09 -16.45 -10.92
CA THR A 6 20.82 -17.88 -10.73
C THR A 6 19.53 -18.07 -9.92
N LEU A 7 18.93 -19.25 -10.00
CA LEU A 7 17.71 -19.58 -9.20
C LEU A 7 17.98 -19.38 -7.71
N ARG A 8 19.14 -19.85 -7.20
CA ARG A 8 19.56 -19.66 -5.80
C ARG A 8 19.62 -18.18 -5.41
N GLN A 9 20.22 -17.33 -6.25
CA GLN A 9 20.27 -15.88 -6.00
C GLN A 9 18.88 -15.25 -5.95
N LYS A 10 17.96 -15.65 -6.83
CA LYS A 10 16.58 -15.17 -6.83
C LYS A 10 15.86 -15.56 -5.53
N MET A 11 16.02 -16.82 -5.07
CA MET A 11 15.44 -17.28 -3.82
C MET A 11 15.96 -16.50 -2.61
N ILE A 12 17.27 -16.26 -2.53
CA ILE A 12 17.89 -15.47 -1.46
C ILE A 12 17.31 -14.05 -1.45
N ILE A 13 17.21 -13.41 -2.61
CA ILE A 13 16.68 -12.05 -2.70
C ILE A 13 15.22 -11.97 -2.26
N ILE A 14 14.40 -12.93 -2.67
CA ILE A 14 12.99 -13.01 -2.22
C ILE A 14 12.90 -13.26 -0.72
N ALA A 15 13.76 -14.13 -0.17
CA ALA A 15 13.85 -14.34 1.27
C ALA A 15 14.24 -13.05 2.01
N LEU A 16 15.22 -12.29 1.50
CA LEU A 16 15.60 -11.00 2.07
C LEU A 16 14.46 -9.96 1.98
N ALA A 17 13.73 -9.92 0.87
CA ALA A 17 12.57 -9.03 0.71
C ALA A 17 11.46 -9.33 1.72
N PHE A 18 11.31 -10.60 2.14
CA PHE A 18 10.42 -11.00 3.22
C PHE A 18 11.01 -10.66 4.60
N LEU A 19 12.25 -11.11 4.84
CA LEU A 19 12.85 -11.10 6.18
C LEU A 19 13.21 -9.71 6.69
N LEU A 20 13.68 -8.80 5.82
CA LEU A 20 14.10 -7.46 6.25
C LEU A 20 12.98 -6.70 6.97
N PRO A 21 11.78 -6.49 6.39
CA PRO A 21 10.71 -5.80 7.09
C PRO A 21 10.17 -6.61 8.29
N VAL A 22 10.19 -7.94 8.24
CA VAL A 22 9.78 -8.79 9.36
C VAL A 22 10.74 -8.65 10.54
N ILE A 23 12.05 -8.68 10.32
CA ILE A 23 13.06 -8.52 11.39
C ILE A 23 12.92 -7.14 12.04
N ILE A 24 12.75 -6.07 11.25
CA ILE A 24 12.53 -4.73 11.79
C ILE A 24 11.27 -4.70 12.67
N THR A 25 10.18 -5.29 12.20
CA THR A 25 8.93 -5.37 12.97
C THR A 25 9.11 -6.20 14.26
N LEU A 26 9.83 -7.33 14.19
CA LEU A 26 10.13 -8.16 15.37
C LEU A 26 10.97 -7.38 16.41
N ILE A 27 11.96 -6.61 15.97
CA ILE A 27 12.75 -5.75 16.88
C ILE A 27 11.84 -4.73 17.57
N VAL A 28 10.95 -4.08 16.83
CA VAL A 28 10.00 -3.12 17.40
C VAL A 28 9.06 -3.82 18.40
N MET A 29 8.52 -4.99 18.05
CA MET A 29 7.67 -5.76 18.94
C MET A 29 8.41 -6.15 20.23
N ALA A 30 9.67 -6.55 20.13
CA ALA A 30 10.51 -6.90 21.29
C ALA A 30 10.76 -5.69 22.19
N VAL A 31 11.15 -4.55 21.62
CA VAL A 31 11.37 -3.29 22.37
C VAL A 31 10.09 -2.83 23.06
N CYS A 32 8.94 -2.98 22.40
CA CYS A 32 7.65 -2.59 22.96
C CYS A 32 7.06 -3.60 23.95
N GLY A 33 7.66 -4.77 24.11
CA GLY A 33 7.15 -5.85 24.96
C GLY A 33 5.85 -6.47 24.46
N VAL A 34 5.70 -6.55 23.13
CA VAL A 34 4.54 -7.15 22.47
C VAL A 34 4.76 -8.66 22.27
N VAL A 35 3.69 -9.45 22.34
CA VAL A 35 3.70 -10.89 22.05
C VAL A 35 4.42 -11.16 20.72
N PRO A 36 5.35 -12.15 20.65
CA PRO A 36 5.71 -13.17 21.65
C PRO A 36 6.78 -12.75 22.68
N PHE A 37 7.30 -11.54 22.64
CA PHE A 37 8.42 -11.07 23.46
C PHE A 37 8.00 -10.49 24.82
N GLY A 38 6.70 -10.32 25.06
CA GLY A 38 6.16 -9.80 26.30
C GLY A 38 4.66 -10.04 26.40
N ASN A 39 4.02 -9.36 27.36
CA ASN A 39 2.60 -9.57 27.69
C ASN A 39 1.64 -8.63 26.98
N LYS A 40 2.14 -7.64 26.20
CA LYS A 40 1.28 -6.71 25.47
C LYS A 40 0.77 -7.37 24.21
N SER A 41 -0.54 -7.23 23.93
CA SER A 41 -1.14 -7.71 22.69
C SER A 41 -1.20 -6.62 21.62
N THR A 42 -1.10 -7.02 20.35
CA THR A 42 -1.44 -6.15 19.20
C THR A 42 -2.95 -5.93 19.06
N MET A 43 -3.74 -6.71 19.80
CA MET A 43 -5.20 -6.67 19.71
C MET A 43 -5.74 -5.55 20.59
N ILE A 44 -6.23 -4.48 19.95
CA ILE A 44 -6.89 -3.34 20.58
C ILE A 44 -8.13 -2.97 19.76
N TRP A 45 -9.12 -2.32 20.37
CA TRP A 45 -10.38 -1.90 19.74
C TRP A 45 -11.06 -3.07 19.01
N ASP A 46 -11.41 -2.92 17.73
CA ASP A 46 -12.15 -3.92 16.97
C ASP A 46 -11.44 -5.29 16.91
N SER A 47 -10.11 -5.30 16.93
CA SER A 47 -9.37 -6.56 16.95
C SER A 47 -9.56 -7.34 18.25
N LEU A 48 -9.76 -6.65 19.38
CA LEU A 48 -10.09 -7.26 20.67
C LEU A 48 -11.58 -7.54 20.80
N LEU A 49 -12.43 -6.60 20.35
CA LEU A 49 -13.89 -6.66 20.57
C LEU A 49 -14.64 -7.50 19.53
N GLN A 50 -14.05 -7.73 18.34
CA GLN A 50 -14.69 -8.43 17.23
C GLN A 50 -13.81 -9.52 16.62
N TYR A 51 -12.58 -9.17 16.19
CA TYR A 51 -11.79 -10.10 15.36
C TYR A 51 -11.34 -11.33 16.16
N LYS A 52 -11.08 -11.18 17.45
CA LYS A 52 -10.80 -12.30 18.35
C LYS A 52 -11.89 -13.37 18.25
N ASP A 53 -13.14 -12.96 18.30
CA ASP A 53 -14.28 -13.87 18.29
C ASP A 53 -14.51 -14.44 16.88
N TYR A 54 -14.27 -13.64 15.81
CA TYR A 54 -14.32 -14.16 14.44
C TYR A 54 -13.25 -15.20 14.16
N TYR A 55 -12.02 -15.01 14.65
CA TYR A 55 -10.98 -16.04 14.54
C TYR A 55 -11.25 -17.22 15.46
N GLY A 56 -11.83 -17.02 16.64
CA GLY A 56 -12.31 -18.10 17.49
C GLY A 56 -13.37 -18.96 16.80
N TYR A 57 -14.32 -18.31 16.12
CA TYR A 57 -15.32 -18.98 15.28
C TYR A 57 -14.68 -19.75 14.11
N LEU A 58 -13.72 -19.13 13.39
CA LEU A 58 -13.02 -19.81 12.31
C LEU A 58 -12.27 -21.05 12.80
N TRP A 59 -11.66 -20.96 13.97
CA TRP A 59 -11.02 -22.10 14.65
C TRP A 59 -12.04 -23.22 14.91
N ASP A 60 -13.22 -22.89 15.44
CA ASP A 60 -14.30 -23.85 15.69
C ASP A 60 -14.78 -24.52 14.39
N VAL A 61 -14.89 -23.75 13.28
CA VAL A 61 -15.25 -24.30 11.97
C VAL A 61 -14.24 -25.34 11.49
N PHE A 62 -12.94 -25.06 11.60
CA PHE A 62 -11.90 -26.00 11.18
C PHE A 62 -11.78 -27.25 12.06
N HIS A 63 -12.25 -27.18 13.31
CA HIS A 63 -12.27 -28.32 14.24
C HIS A 63 -13.63 -29.04 14.28
N GLY A 64 -14.56 -28.70 13.38
CA GLY A 64 -15.86 -29.35 13.29
C GLY A 64 -16.86 -28.98 14.39
N ASN A 65 -16.55 -27.93 15.18
CA ASN A 65 -17.41 -27.47 16.28
C ASN A 65 -18.49 -26.46 15.82
N SER A 66 -18.43 -25.96 14.59
CA SER A 66 -19.36 -24.99 14.04
C SER A 66 -19.45 -25.10 12.52
N GLY A 67 -20.61 -24.74 11.94
CA GLY A 67 -20.77 -24.60 10.50
C GLY A 67 -20.26 -23.24 10.01
N ILE A 68 -19.87 -23.13 8.72
CA ILE A 68 -19.36 -21.88 8.13
C ILE A 68 -20.46 -20.86 7.80
N GLU A 69 -21.71 -21.29 7.66
CA GLU A 69 -22.81 -20.42 7.18
C GLU A 69 -23.54 -19.73 8.31
N TYR A 70 -23.67 -20.37 9.47
CA TYR A 70 -24.50 -19.92 10.56
C TYR A 70 -23.81 -20.13 11.92
N SER A 71 -23.99 -19.17 12.83
CA SER A 71 -23.51 -19.28 14.21
C SER A 71 -24.58 -18.82 15.19
N THR A 72 -24.81 -19.58 16.25
CA THR A 72 -25.63 -19.19 17.40
C THR A 72 -24.97 -18.11 18.24
N GLY A 73 -23.63 -18.00 18.21
CA GLY A 73 -22.87 -16.95 18.89
C GLY A 73 -22.97 -15.57 18.27
N LYS A 74 -23.57 -15.41 17.08
CA LYS A 74 -23.85 -14.12 16.48
C LYS A 74 -25.17 -13.57 17.01
N ALA A 75 -25.12 -12.76 18.06
CA ALA A 75 -26.29 -12.30 18.80
C ALA A 75 -27.20 -13.47 19.26
N LEU A 76 -28.42 -13.55 18.75
CA LEU A 76 -29.35 -14.67 19.00
C LEU A 76 -29.30 -15.76 17.91
N GLY A 77 -28.28 -15.71 17.07
CA GLY A 77 -28.09 -16.56 15.91
C GLY A 77 -28.19 -15.80 14.59
N GLY A 78 -27.28 -16.08 13.66
CA GLY A 78 -27.27 -15.38 12.38
C GLY A 78 -26.32 -15.95 11.34
N ARG A 79 -26.56 -15.56 10.09
CA ARG A 79 -25.71 -15.95 8.97
C ARG A 79 -24.33 -15.33 9.09
N MET A 80 -23.28 -16.14 8.94
CA MET A 80 -21.88 -15.74 9.07
C MET A 80 -21.24 -15.34 7.74
N ILE A 81 -21.87 -15.63 6.61
CA ILE A 81 -21.24 -15.51 5.29
C ILE A 81 -20.72 -14.09 4.99
N GLY A 82 -21.42 -13.03 5.44
CA GLY A 82 -20.95 -11.65 5.29
C GLY A 82 -19.68 -11.37 6.11
N ILE A 83 -19.58 -11.95 7.32
CA ILE A 83 -18.38 -11.86 8.17
C ILE A 83 -17.24 -12.67 7.55
N VAL A 84 -17.52 -13.88 7.08
CA VAL A 84 -16.54 -14.72 6.38
C VAL A 84 -15.98 -13.99 5.17
N ALA A 85 -16.83 -13.43 4.32
CA ALA A 85 -16.43 -12.73 3.10
C ALA A 85 -15.58 -11.47 3.35
N TYR A 86 -15.75 -10.81 4.49
CA TYR A 86 -15.01 -9.58 4.80
C TYR A 86 -13.77 -9.85 5.65
N TYR A 87 -13.83 -10.73 6.64
CA TYR A 87 -12.76 -10.89 7.64
C TYR A 87 -11.95 -12.18 7.48
N LEU A 88 -12.56 -13.26 6.97
CA LEU A 88 -12.04 -14.62 7.15
C LEU A 88 -11.71 -15.34 5.84
N SER A 89 -12.11 -14.83 4.68
CA SER A 89 -11.96 -15.49 3.38
C SER A 89 -10.51 -15.61 2.88
N SER A 90 -9.58 -14.82 3.44
CA SER A 90 -8.18 -14.91 3.03
C SER A 90 -7.60 -16.30 3.28
N PRO A 91 -6.97 -16.97 2.28
CA PRO A 91 -6.30 -18.26 2.46
C PRO A 91 -5.22 -18.25 3.54
N LEU A 92 -4.65 -17.07 3.83
CA LEU A 92 -3.67 -16.94 4.91
C LEU A 92 -4.27 -17.26 6.28
N ASN A 93 -5.57 -17.12 6.45
CA ASN A 93 -6.25 -17.46 7.71
C ASN A 93 -6.28 -18.96 8.00
N LEU A 94 -5.98 -19.83 7.02
CA LEU A 94 -5.80 -21.27 7.21
C LEU A 94 -4.69 -21.62 8.21
N PHE A 95 -3.70 -20.73 8.38
CA PHE A 95 -2.66 -20.93 9.39
C PHE A 95 -3.19 -21.03 10.83
N ILE A 96 -4.47 -20.66 11.08
CA ILE A 96 -5.09 -20.77 12.41
C ILE A 96 -5.14 -22.21 12.92
N VAL A 97 -5.13 -23.19 12.02
CA VAL A 97 -5.14 -24.62 12.40
C VAL A 97 -3.91 -25.05 13.19
N PHE A 98 -2.80 -24.30 13.11
CA PHE A 98 -1.57 -24.57 13.84
C PHE A 98 -1.54 -23.94 15.24
N PHE A 99 -2.61 -23.22 15.64
CA PHE A 99 -2.71 -22.53 16.92
C PHE A 99 -3.88 -23.09 17.72
N SER A 100 -3.76 -23.11 19.04
CA SER A 100 -4.92 -23.36 19.90
C SER A 100 -5.82 -22.12 19.98
N LYS A 101 -7.08 -22.30 20.34
CA LYS A 101 -8.03 -21.19 20.49
C LYS A 101 -7.56 -20.13 21.51
N ALA A 102 -6.82 -20.55 22.54
CA ALA A 102 -6.21 -19.65 23.53
C ALA A 102 -5.05 -18.82 22.95
N GLN A 103 -4.44 -19.28 21.85
CA GLN A 103 -3.30 -18.61 21.18
C GLN A 103 -3.71 -17.64 20.07
N ILE A 104 -4.98 -17.22 20.01
CA ILE A 104 -5.42 -16.22 19.03
C ILE A 104 -4.57 -14.93 19.06
N PRO A 105 -4.14 -14.38 20.21
CA PRO A 105 -3.24 -13.22 20.21
C PRO A 105 -1.90 -13.49 19.53
N GLN A 106 -1.31 -14.67 19.69
CA GLN A 106 -0.07 -15.09 19.02
C GLN A 106 -0.31 -15.30 17.52
N PHE A 107 -1.43 -15.90 17.15
CA PHE A 107 -1.86 -16.02 15.76
C PHE A 107 -1.98 -14.64 15.10
N MET A 108 -2.59 -13.66 15.76
CA MET A 108 -2.70 -12.29 15.22
C MET A 108 -1.33 -11.65 15.03
N ALA A 109 -0.41 -11.80 15.98
CA ALA A 109 0.97 -11.32 15.83
C ALA A 109 1.68 -11.99 14.65
N PHE A 110 1.55 -13.32 14.51
CA PHE A 110 2.05 -14.07 13.37
C PHE A 110 1.47 -13.56 12.04
N MET A 111 0.16 -13.31 11.97
CA MET A 111 -0.52 -12.83 10.76
C MET A 111 -0.07 -11.42 10.34
N ILE A 112 0.26 -10.55 11.30
CA ILE A 112 0.85 -9.25 11.02
C ILE A 112 2.23 -9.42 10.37
N LEU A 113 3.11 -10.22 10.97
CA LEU A 113 4.46 -10.47 10.46
C LEU A 113 4.44 -11.11 9.06
N LEU A 114 3.58 -12.11 8.88
CA LEU A 114 3.41 -12.79 7.59
C LEU A 114 3.00 -11.79 6.49
N ARG A 115 1.99 -10.95 6.73
CA ARG A 115 1.52 -9.98 5.75
C ARG A 115 2.52 -8.86 5.46
N ILE A 116 3.23 -8.38 6.46
CA ILE A 116 4.33 -7.41 6.27
C ILE A 116 5.42 -8.02 5.39
N GLY A 117 5.83 -9.27 5.65
CA GLY A 117 6.80 -9.96 4.81
C GLY A 117 6.31 -10.16 3.36
N LEU A 118 5.04 -10.52 3.17
CA LEU A 118 4.44 -10.65 1.85
C LEU A 118 4.35 -9.31 1.10
N CYS A 119 4.06 -8.19 1.78
CA CYS A 119 4.16 -6.85 1.19
C CYS A 119 5.58 -6.56 0.68
N GLY A 120 6.61 -6.96 1.44
CA GLY A 120 8.01 -6.86 1.02
C GLY A 120 8.30 -7.65 -0.26
N ILE A 121 7.83 -8.91 -0.34
CA ILE A 121 7.98 -9.75 -1.53
C ILE A 121 7.31 -9.11 -2.75
N THR A 122 6.03 -8.77 -2.64
CA THR A 122 5.26 -8.27 -3.79
C THR A 122 5.74 -6.90 -4.25
N GLY A 123 6.12 -6.02 -3.31
CA GLY A 123 6.78 -4.75 -3.59
C GLY A 123 8.09 -4.95 -4.34
N TYR A 124 8.96 -5.88 -3.89
CA TYR A 124 10.21 -6.20 -4.58
C TYR A 124 9.98 -6.74 -6.00
N ILE A 125 9.05 -7.70 -6.15
CA ILE A 125 8.71 -8.27 -7.47
C ILE A 125 8.26 -7.17 -8.43
N TYR A 126 7.44 -6.24 -7.98
CA TYR A 126 6.99 -5.11 -8.79
C TYR A 126 8.15 -4.24 -9.25
N VAL A 127 8.98 -3.79 -8.32
CA VAL A 127 10.10 -2.89 -8.59
C VAL A 127 11.15 -3.55 -9.50
N ASP A 128 11.54 -4.81 -9.22
CA ASP A 128 12.47 -5.58 -10.04
C ASP A 128 11.94 -5.81 -11.47
N LYS A 129 10.68 -6.21 -11.62
CA LYS A 129 10.12 -6.55 -12.95
C LYS A 129 9.76 -5.34 -13.78
N ARG A 130 9.24 -4.28 -13.15
CA ARG A 130 8.77 -3.07 -13.86
C ARG A 130 9.92 -2.12 -14.18
N PHE A 131 10.82 -1.88 -13.24
CA PHE A 131 11.88 -0.87 -13.37
C PHE A 131 13.27 -1.47 -13.55
N LYS A 132 13.49 -2.75 -13.22
CA LYS A 132 14.76 -3.46 -13.38
C LYS A 132 15.93 -2.79 -12.64
N ILE A 133 15.68 -2.27 -11.45
CA ILE A 133 16.69 -1.66 -10.58
C ILE A 133 17.54 -2.72 -9.88
N SER A 134 18.68 -2.29 -9.36
CA SER A 134 19.62 -3.13 -8.61
C SER A 134 18.97 -3.73 -7.36
N VAL A 135 19.58 -4.79 -6.81
CA VAL A 135 19.02 -5.56 -5.70
C VAL A 135 18.84 -4.70 -4.44
N ILE A 136 19.89 -3.95 -4.06
CA ILE A 136 19.89 -3.19 -2.79
C ILE A 136 18.82 -2.09 -2.80
N PRO A 137 18.77 -1.17 -3.79
CA PRO A 137 17.68 -0.19 -3.85
C PRO A 137 16.29 -0.84 -3.94
N GLY A 138 16.18 -1.96 -4.66
CA GLY A 138 14.93 -2.73 -4.74
C GLY A 138 14.47 -3.26 -3.39
N LEU A 139 15.39 -3.82 -2.57
CA LEU A 139 15.11 -4.27 -1.21
C LEU A 139 14.75 -3.10 -0.29
N VAL A 140 15.43 -1.96 -0.41
CA VAL A 140 15.11 -0.76 0.37
C VAL A 140 13.69 -0.27 0.06
N LEU A 141 13.35 -0.06 -1.22
CA LEU A 141 12.03 0.41 -1.62
C LEU A 141 10.91 -0.56 -1.23
N SER A 142 11.15 -1.87 -1.36
CA SER A 142 10.16 -2.88 -0.96
C SER A 142 9.99 -2.96 0.55
N SER A 143 11.06 -2.76 1.32
CA SER A 143 10.97 -2.68 2.79
C SER A 143 10.24 -1.41 3.24
N LEU A 144 10.47 -0.27 2.58
CA LEU A 144 9.73 0.97 2.84
C LEU A 144 8.24 0.84 2.48
N TYR A 145 7.90 0.09 1.42
CA TYR A 145 6.52 -0.26 1.11
C TYR A 145 5.89 -1.14 2.19
N ALA A 146 6.59 -2.18 2.63
CA ALA A 146 6.12 -3.09 3.66
C ALA A 146 5.95 -2.43 5.02
N LEU A 147 6.80 -1.44 5.35
CA LEU A 147 6.83 -0.72 6.63
C LEU A 147 6.20 0.68 6.53
N MET A 148 5.48 1.00 5.45
CA MET A 148 4.78 2.28 5.33
C MET A 148 3.80 2.48 6.49
N GLU A 149 3.54 3.73 6.84
CA GLU A 149 2.70 4.10 7.97
C GLU A 149 1.31 3.43 7.93
N TYR A 150 0.72 3.32 6.74
CA TYR A 150 -0.55 2.60 6.57
C TYR A 150 -0.51 1.19 7.17
N ASN A 151 0.54 0.42 6.88
CA ASN A 151 0.67 -0.95 7.36
C ASN A 151 0.89 -0.99 8.87
N VAL A 152 1.71 -0.07 9.41
CA VAL A 152 1.97 0.02 10.85
C VAL A 152 0.70 0.43 11.60
N TYR A 153 0.00 1.46 11.10
CA TYR A 153 -1.24 1.96 11.71
C TYR A 153 -2.38 0.94 11.66
N ASN A 154 -2.54 0.26 10.52
CA ASN A 154 -3.61 -0.70 10.29
C ASN A 154 -3.20 -2.17 10.51
N CYS A 155 -2.05 -2.44 11.11
CA CYS A 155 -1.55 -3.83 11.30
C CYS A 155 -2.55 -4.74 12.01
N ARG A 156 -3.34 -4.20 12.93
CA ARG A 156 -4.40 -4.94 13.64
C ARG A 156 -5.61 -5.31 12.74
N ASN A 157 -5.83 -4.56 11.66
CA ASN A 157 -6.85 -4.84 10.66
C ASN A 157 -6.25 -5.76 9.57
N VAL A 158 -5.79 -6.94 9.97
CA VAL A 158 -4.99 -7.84 9.12
C VAL A 158 -5.63 -8.12 7.76
N MET A 159 -6.96 -8.19 7.67
CA MET A 159 -7.70 -8.41 6.43
C MET A 159 -7.50 -7.29 5.38
N TRP A 160 -7.18 -6.06 5.79
CA TRP A 160 -6.93 -4.97 4.84
C TRP A 160 -5.54 -5.07 4.21
N LEU A 161 -4.58 -5.70 4.90
CA LEU A 161 -3.23 -5.89 4.38
C LEU A 161 -3.21 -6.83 3.16
N ASP A 162 -4.22 -7.66 2.96
CA ASP A 162 -4.33 -8.50 1.75
C ASP A 162 -4.42 -7.63 0.48
N GLY A 163 -5.19 -6.53 0.51
CA GLY A 163 -5.22 -5.56 -0.59
C GLY A 163 -3.85 -4.89 -0.83
N VAL A 164 -3.11 -4.59 0.24
CA VAL A 164 -1.75 -4.03 0.15
C VAL A 164 -0.78 -5.02 -0.50
N ILE A 165 -0.84 -6.30 -0.10
CA ILE A 165 -0.01 -7.37 -0.70
C ILE A 165 -0.26 -7.47 -2.21
N ILE A 166 -1.52 -7.36 -2.63
CA ILE A 166 -1.91 -7.65 -4.02
C ILE A 166 -1.77 -6.43 -4.93
N LEU A 167 -1.81 -5.20 -4.42
CA LEU A 167 -1.70 -3.98 -5.23
C LEU A 167 -0.46 -3.94 -6.13
N PRO A 168 0.77 -4.27 -5.69
CA PRO A 168 1.94 -4.34 -6.58
C PRO A 168 1.80 -5.38 -7.69
N LEU A 169 1.13 -6.51 -7.43
CA LEU A 169 0.88 -7.55 -8.42
C LEU A 169 -0.16 -7.11 -9.46
N ILE A 170 -1.21 -6.39 -9.04
CA ILE A 170 -2.17 -5.77 -9.95
C ILE A 170 -1.46 -4.74 -10.83
N ALA A 171 -0.66 -3.84 -10.27
CA ALA A 171 0.09 -2.85 -11.02
C ALA A 171 1.03 -3.51 -12.05
N LEU A 172 1.72 -4.57 -11.67
CA LEU A 172 2.55 -5.36 -12.57
C LEU A 172 1.70 -6.07 -13.65
N GLY A 173 0.51 -6.55 -13.29
CA GLY A 173 -0.45 -7.17 -14.19
C GLY A 173 -0.97 -6.19 -15.23
N VAL A 174 -1.31 -4.97 -14.82
CA VAL A 174 -1.73 -3.86 -15.70
C VAL A 174 -0.61 -3.52 -16.69
N TRP A 175 0.61 -3.30 -16.20
CA TRP A 175 1.75 -3.07 -17.07
C TRP A 175 1.97 -4.19 -18.09
N LYS A 176 1.91 -5.47 -17.65
CA LYS A 176 2.04 -6.62 -18.57
C LYS A 176 0.90 -6.71 -19.58
N CYS A 177 -0.31 -6.33 -19.18
CA CYS A 177 -1.48 -6.31 -20.05
C CYS A 177 -1.30 -5.30 -21.19
N VAL A 178 -0.77 -4.11 -20.88
CA VAL A 178 -0.54 -3.04 -21.86
C VAL A 178 0.70 -3.34 -22.71
N ASP A 179 1.88 -3.52 -22.07
CA ASP A 179 3.17 -3.60 -22.74
C ASP A 179 3.49 -4.99 -23.33
N LYS A 180 3.15 -6.05 -22.59
CA LYS A 180 3.45 -7.43 -22.98
C LYS A 180 2.28 -8.21 -23.55
N LYS A 181 1.08 -7.62 -23.58
CA LYS A 181 -0.17 -8.26 -24.03
C LYS A 181 -0.51 -9.55 -23.24
N LYS A 182 -0.06 -9.67 -21.97
CA LYS A 182 -0.25 -10.80 -21.06
C LYS A 182 -1.23 -10.46 -19.96
N THR A 183 -2.30 -11.23 -19.81
CA THR A 183 -3.43 -10.93 -18.92
C THR A 183 -3.49 -11.80 -17.66
N GLY A 184 -2.84 -12.97 -17.64
CA GLY A 184 -2.98 -13.95 -16.56
C GLY A 184 -2.67 -13.41 -15.17
N LEU A 185 -1.61 -12.58 -15.02
CA LEU A 185 -1.30 -11.98 -13.71
C LEU A 185 -2.37 -11.00 -13.27
N LEU A 186 -2.91 -10.18 -14.18
CA LEU A 186 -3.98 -9.23 -13.85
C LEU A 186 -5.25 -9.98 -13.43
N PHE A 187 -5.66 -10.96 -14.19
CA PHE A 187 -6.81 -11.82 -13.89
C PHE A 187 -6.69 -12.45 -12.49
N THR A 188 -5.59 -13.17 -12.23
CA THR A 188 -5.39 -13.85 -10.95
C THR A 188 -5.29 -12.88 -9.78
N SER A 189 -4.64 -11.73 -9.96
CA SER A 189 -4.53 -10.72 -8.91
C SER A 189 -5.88 -10.08 -8.57
N VAL A 190 -6.72 -9.79 -9.57
CA VAL A 190 -8.08 -9.27 -9.35
C VAL A 190 -8.94 -10.29 -8.61
N PHE A 191 -8.94 -11.54 -9.08
CA PHE A 191 -9.65 -12.63 -8.42
C PHE A 191 -9.24 -12.77 -6.95
N VAL A 192 -7.92 -12.88 -6.68
CA VAL A 192 -7.40 -13.07 -5.32
C VAL A 192 -7.68 -11.85 -4.44
N ALA A 193 -7.57 -10.62 -4.98
CA ALA A 193 -7.88 -9.41 -4.21
C ALA A 193 -9.31 -9.40 -3.67
N ILE A 194 -10.28 -9.68 -4.54
CA ILE A 194 -11.70 -9.68 -4.16
C ILE A 194 -12.01 -10.88 -3.26
N PHE A 195 -11.42 -12.05 -3.55
CA PHE A 195 -11.62 -13.25 -2.76
C PHE A 195 -11.11 -13.11 -1.33
N CYS A 196 -9.91 -12.54 -1.14
CA CYS A 196 -9.30 -12.37 0.19
C CYS A 196 -10.03 -11.32 1.04
N ASN A 197 -10.39 -10.20 0.43
CA ASN A 197 -11.18 -9.14 1.07
C ASN A 197 -11.83 -8.28 -0.01
N TRP A 198 -13.12 -8.41 -0.20
CA TRP A 198 -13.85 -7.70 -1.26
C TRP A 198 -13.73 -6.17 -1.17
N TYR A 199 -13.60 -5.60 0.05
CA TYR A 199 -13.57 -4.16 0.28
C TYR A 199 -12.24 -3.54 -0.17
N THR A 200 -11.09 -4.09 0.27
CA THR A 200 -9.79 -3.66 -0.27
C THR A 200 -9.59 -4.12 -1.71
N GLY A 201 -10.19 -5.25 -2.10
CA GLY A 201 -10.29 -5.71 -3.48
C GLY A 201 -10.94 -4.66 -4.39
N TYR A 202 -12.05 -4.05 -3.94
CA TYR A 202 -12.67 -2.92 -4.64
C TYR A 202 -11.70 -1.75 -4.83
N MET A 203 -10.99 -1.34 -3.76
CA MET A 203 -10.03 -0.23 -3.82
C MET A 203 -8.90 -0.50 -4.81
N VAL A 204 -8.31 -1.71 -4.80
CA VAL A 204 -7.22 -2.03 -5.72
C VAL A 204 -7.72 -2.21 -7.17
N CYS A 205 -8.97 -2.62 -7.38
CA CYS A 205 -9.60 -2.62 -8.70
C CYS A 205 -9.80 -1.19 -9.24
N LEU A 206 -10.26 -0.25 -8.42
CA LEU A 206 -10.32 1.17 -8.80
C LEU A 206 -8.94 1.69 -9.18
N MET A 207 -7.93 1.43 -8.33
CA MET A 207 -6.56 1.85 -8.62
C MET A 207 -6.03 1.20 -9.91
N SER A 208 -6.40 -0.05 -10.22
CA SER A 208 -5.98 -0.69 -11.47
C SER A 208 -6.45 0.07 -12.70
N GLY A 209 -7.65 0.65 -12.66
CA GLY A 209 -8.18 1.51 -13.74
C GLY A 209 -7.34 2.77 -13.95
N ILE A 210 -6.98 3.43 -12.85
CA ILE A 210 -6.12 4.62 -12.87
C ILE A 210 -4.73 4.25 -13.41
N LEU A 211 -4.13 3.16 -12.90
CA LEU A 211 -2.83 2.66 -13.37
C LEU A 211 -2.89 2.23 -14.85
N PHE A 212 -4.00 1.66 -15.30
CA PHE A 212 -4.18 1.32 -16.71
C PHE A 212 -4.08 2.57 -17.59
N ILE A 213 -4.74 3.67 -17.22
CA ILE A 213 -4.66 4.94 -17.95
C ILE A 213 -3.20 5.42 -18.01
N VAL A 214 -2.49 5.41 -16.87
CA VAL A 214 -1.09 5.83 -16.79
C VAL A 214 -0.19 4.97 -17.69
N GLU A 215 -0.28 3.64 -17.60
CA GLU A 215 0.56 2.74 -18.40
C GLU A 215 0.19 2.79 -19.89
N TYR A 216 -1.09 2.96 -20.20
CA TYR A 216 -1.58 3.09 -21.56
C TYR A 216 -1.07 4.39 -22.23
N LEU A 217 -1.08 5.52 -21.50
CA LEU A 217 -0.50 6.77 -21.97
C LEU A 217 1.02 6.66 -22.09
N ASN A 218 1.70 6.05 -21.13
CA ASN A 218 3.15 5.83 -21.17
C ASN A 218 3.57 5.00 -22.40
N ALA A 219 2.86 3.92 -22.69
CA ALA A 219 3.13 3.07 -23.86
C ALA A 219 2.92 3.80 -25.20
N ASN A 220 2.16 4.89 -25.21
CA ASN A 220 1.85 5.71 -26.39
C ASN A 220 2.49 7.11 -26.37
N ASP A 221 3.64 7.26 -25.72
CA ASP A 221 4.37 8.54 -25.59
C ASP A 221 3.51 9.68 -25.02
N PHE A 222 2.57 9.35 -24.14
CA PHE A 222 1.61 10.28 -23.54
C PHE A 222 0.75 11.05 -24.57
N SER A 223 0.45 10.44 -25.72
CA SER A 223 -0.43 11.00 -26.75
C SER A 223 -1.78 10.28 -26.75
N ILE A 224 -2.82 10.95 -26.29
CA ILE A 224 -4.19 10.43 -26.25
C ILE A 224 -4.68 10.06 -27.65
N LYS A 225 -4.42 10.93 -28.66
CA LYS A 225 -4.82 10.68 -30.05
C LYS A 225 -4.18 9.41 -30.63
N LYS A 226 -2.87 9.22 -30.38
CA LYS A 226 -2.14 8.02 -30.80
C LYS A 226 -2.68 6.78 -30.08
N ALA A 227 -2.87 6.86 -28.78
CA ALA A 227 -3.37 5.79 -27.94
C ALA A 227 -4.73 5.27 -28.45
N LEU A 228 -5.74 6.13 -28.58
CA LEU A 228 -7.07 5.75 -29.03
C LEU A 228 -7.12 5.17 -30.45
N LYS A 229 -6.26 5.70 -31.35
CA LYS A 229 -6.24 5.22 -32.75
C LYS A 229 -5.54 3.87 -32.91
N THR A 230 -4.47 3.62 -32.17
CA THR A 230 -3.55 2.50 -32.44
C THR A 230 -3.77 1.30 -31.51
N GLU A 231 -4.17 1.52 -30.25
CA GLU A 231 -4.11 0.52 -29.18
C GLU A 231 -5.47 0.23 -28.50
N TRP A 232 -6.61 0.48 -29.19
CA TRP A 232 -7.95 0.19 -28.65
C TRP A 232 -8.12 -1.26 -28.16
N LYS A 233 -7.39 -2.22 -28.80
CA LYS A 233 -7.37 -3.63 -28.38
C LYS A 233 -6.82 -3.83 -26.96
N SER A 234 -5.96 -2.93 -26.49
CA SER A 234 -5.45 -2.98 -25.11
C SER A 234 -6.52 -2.58 -24.10
N ILE A 235 -7.40 -1.63 -24.45
CA ILE A 235 -8.56 -1.25 -23.63
C ILE A 235 -9.53 -2.45 -23.51
N PHE A 236 -9.88 -3.05 -24.63
CA PHE A 236 -10.78 -4.22 -24.63
C PHE A 236 -10.20 -5.38 -23.83
N ARG A 237 -8.90 -5.69 -24.02
CA ARG A 237 -8.19 -6.73 -23.27
C ARG A 237 -8.23 -6.46 -21.77
N TYR A 238 -7.97 -5.22 -21.33
CA TYR A 238 -8.01 -4.83 -19.94
C TYR A 238 -9.43 -5.03 -19.37
N ILE A 239 -10.45 -4.49 -20.03
CA ILE A 239 -11.85 -4.59 -19.56
C ILE A 239 -12.27 -6.04 -19.42
N VAL A 240 -12.05 -6.87 -20.45
CA VAL A 240 -12.39 -8.29 -20.41
C VAL A 240 -11.66 -9.01 -19.28
N THR A 241 -10.38 -8.73 -19.10
CA THR A 241 -9.60 -9.34 -18.01
C THR A 241 -10.12 -8.97 -16.62
N MET A 242 -10.46 -7.69 -16.42
CA MET A 242 -11.05 -7.21 -15.16
C MET A 242 -12.40 -7.87 -14.90
N LEU A 243 -13.28 -7.90 -15.90
CA LEU A 243 -14.60 -8.55 -15.80
C LEU A 243 -14.47 -10.04 -15.48
N CYS A 244 -13.58 -10.76 -16.17
CA CYS A 244 -13.34 -12.18 -15.88
C CYS A 244 -12.84 -12.39 -14.44
N GLY A 245 -11.95 -11.54 -13.93
CA GLY A 245 -11.46 -11.62 -12.56
C GLY A 245 -12.58 -11.38 -11.52
N VAL A 246 -13.43 -10.39 -11.77
CA VAL A 246 -14.59 -10.09 -10.92
C VAL A 246 -15.61 -11.23 -10.98
N LEU A 247 -15.94 -11.74 -12.18
CA LEU A 247 -16.88 -12.86 -12.36
C LEU A 247 -16.38 -14.13 -11.67
N ALA A 248 -15.07 -14.43 -11.74
CA ALA A 248 -14.50 -15.57 -11.04
C ALA A 248 -14.62 -15.46 -9.52
N SER A 249 -14.67 -14.23 -8.96
CA SER A 249 -14.80 -13.98 -7.52
C SER A 249 -16.26 -13.94 -7.03
N LEU A 250 -17.26 -14.17 -7.89
CA LEU A 250 -18.68 -14.14 -7.50
C LEU A 250 -19.01 -15.17 -6.42
N CYS A 251 -18.26 -16.27 -6.29
CA CYS A 251 -18.44 -17.25 -5.22
C CYS A 251 -18.36 -16.62 -3.81
N ILE A 252 -17.61 -15.54 -3.61
CA ILE A 252 -17.52 -14.80 -2.35
C ILE A 252 -18.22 -13.43 -2.43
N LEU A 253 -18.14 -12.77 -3.59
CA LEU A 253 -18.67 -11.42 -3.77
C LEU A 253 -20.20 -11.40 -3.74
N LEU A 254 -20.87 -12.38 -4.38
CA LEU A 254 -22.32 -12.41 -4.39
C LEU A 254 -22.92 -12.62 -3.00
N PRO A 255 -22.50 -13.61 -2.19
CA PRO A 255 -22.93 -13.73 -0.81
C PRO A 255 -22.64 -12.49 0.05
N ALA A 256 -21.47 -11.82 -0.18
CA ALA A 256 -21.15 -10.57 0.51
C ALA A 256 -22.16 -9.45 0.17
N CYS A 257 -22.46 -9.26 -1.10
CA CYS A 257 -23.45 -8.28 -1.56
C CYS A 257 -24.84 -8.56 -0.97
N MET A 258 -25.28 -9.82 -0.98
CA MET A 258 -26.58 -10.20 -0.39
C MET A 258 -26.63 -9.93 1.11
N ALA A 259 -25.53 -10.15 1.84
CA ALA A 259 -25.43 -9.85 3.26
C ALA A 259 -25.48 -8.34 3.55
N LEU A 260 -24.92 -7.51 2.65
CA LEU A 260 -24.94 -6.04 2.78
C LEU A 260 -26.33 -5.46 2.51
N VAL A 261 -27.05 -5.96 1.50
CA VAL A 261 -28.40 -5.48 1.16
C VAL A 261 -29.40 -5.72 2.30
N GLY A 262 -29.24 -6.80 3.07
CA GLY A 262 -30.08 -7.12 4.24
C GLY A 262 -29.62 -6.44 5.54
N GLY A 263 -28.54 -5.66 5.55
CA GLY A 263 -27.93 -5.08 6.74
C GLY A 263 -28.32 -3.62 7.02
N ILE A 264 -28.03 -3.15 8.24
CA ILE A 264 -28.31 -1.78 8.74
C ILE A 264 -27.49 -0.71 7.97
N ALA A 265 -26.46 -1.11 7.21
CA ALA A 265 -25.57 -0.19 6.49
C ALA A 265 -26.27 0.65 5.40
N THR A 266 -27.49 0.30 4.99
CA THR A 266 -28.25 1.01 3.95
C THR A 266 -28.88 2.31 4.41
N ASN A 267 -28.92 2.59 5.72
CA ASN A 267 -29.61 3.75 6.28
C ASN A 267 -28.73 4.99 6.53
N ASN A 268 -27.44 4.92 6.23
CA ASN A 268 -26.56 6.09 6.33
C ASN A 268 -26.69 6.97 5.08
N THR A 269 -27.81 7.70 4.98
CA THR A 269 -27.94 8.79 4.01
C THR A 269 -26.81 9.80 4.21
N VAL A 270 -26.00 9.95 3.18
CA VAL A 270 -24.89 10.89 3.16
C VAL A 270 -25.46 12.31 3.14
N GLY A 271 -25.58 12.94 4.30
CA GLY A 271 -25.93 14.37 4.38
C GLY A 271 -24.81 15.20 3.71
N LEU A 272 -25.14 15.99 2.71
CA LEU A 272 -24.24 16.84 1.89
C LEU A 272 -23.61 18.02 2.67
N SER A 273 -23.40 17.93 3.98
CA SER A 273 -23.13 19.11 4.83
C SER A 273 -21.69 19.62 4.87
N ARG A 274 -20.70 18.92 4.33
CA ARG A 274 -19.31 19.39 4.24
C ARG A 274 -18.63 18.93 2.95
N ILE A 275 -18.22 19.87 2.11
CA ILE A 275 -17.49 19.63 0.86
C ILE A 275 -16.04 19.25 1.15
N VAL A 276 -15.44 19.77 2.22
CA VAL A 276 -14.04 19.58 2.61
C VAL A 276 -13.95 18.65 3.82
N ASN A 277 -13.23 17.55 3.67
CA ASN A 277 -12.99 16.59 4.76
C ASN A 277 -11.80 17.00 5.63
N MET A 278 -10.72 17.46 5.00
CA MET A 278 -9.44 17.72 5.64
C MET A 278 -8.80 18.98 5.09
N ASP A 279 -8.24 19.81 5.97
CA ASP A 279 -7.40 20.94 5.61
C ASP A 279 -6.10 20.45 4.94
N ILE A 280 -5.61 21.21 3.96
CA ILE A 280 -4.35 20.90 3.25
C ILE A 280 -3.17 20.77 4.20
N THR A 281 -3.11 21.54 5.27
CA THR A 281 -2.02 21.45 6.26
C THR A 281 -2.08 20.17 7.08
N GLN A 282 -3.28 19.68 7.40
CA GLN A 282 -3.50 18.36 8.01
C GLN A 282 -3.10 17.24 7.07
N PHE A 283 -3.49 17.34 5.79
CA PHE A 283 -3.05 16.39 4.76
C PHE A 283 -1.52 16.34 4.65
N LEU A 284 -0.86 17.50 4.58
CA LEU A 284 0.60 17.58 4.49
C LEU A 284 1.31 17.02 5.73
N SER A 285 0.69 17.08 6.90
CA SER A 285 1.26 16.47 8.11
C SER A 285 1.34 14.94 8.05
N GLY A 286 0.58 14.29 7.16
CA GLY A 286 0.70 12.85 6.88
C GLY A 286 2.00 12.43 6.19
N PHE A 287 2.83 13.38 5.74
CA PHE A 287 4.18 13.09 5.22
C PHE A 287 5.27 13.19 6.29
N ASP A 288 4.91 13.47 7.55
CA ASP A 288 5.85 13.52 8.67
C ASP A 288 5.99 12.15 9.35
N VAL A 289 7.18 11.91 9.93
CA VAL A 289 7.44 10.72 10.76
C VAL A 289 6.65 10.81 12.05
N GLY A 290 5.83 9.80 12.33
CA GLY A 290 5.07 9.74 13.58
C GLY A 290 3.86 10.68 13.61
N ALA A 291 3.24 10.90 12.47
CA ALA A 291 1.93 11.54 12.38
C ALA A 291 0.97 10.95 13.42
N LYS A 292 0.14 11.79 14.03
CA LYS A 292 -0.76 11.35 15.11
C LYS A 292 -1.59 10.14 14.67
N VAL A 293 -1.66 9.16 15.56
CA VAL A 293 -2.42 7.91 15.44
C VAL A 293 -3.93 8.14 15.22
N ASN A 294 -4.40 9.39 15.23
CA ASN A 294 -5.79 9.71 14.94
C ASN A 294 -5.89 10.08 13.46
N ALA A 295 -6.40 9.15 12.64
CA ALA A 295 -6.52 9.34 11.19
C ALA A 295 -7.44 10.50 10.77
N GLN A 296 -8.17 11.12 11.70
CA GLN A 296 -8.90 12.37 11.48
C GLN A 296 -7.96 13.59 11.40
N ASP A 297 -6.79 13.51 12.03
CA ASP A 297 -5.84 14.63 12.12
C ASP A 297 -4.79 14.58 11.01
N ALA A 298 -4.39 13.37 10.56
CA ALA A 298 -3.47 13.16 9.45
C ALA A 298 -3.69 11.80 8.80
N PRO A 299 -3.63 11.68 7.46
CA PRO A 299 -3.77 10.37 6.78
C PRO A 299 -2.47 9.57 6.94
N PRO A 300 -2.54 8.24 7.11
CA PRO A 300 -1.36 7.37 7.25
C PRO A 300 -0.71 7.13 5.87
N ILE A 301 0.04 8.10 5.36
CA ILE A 301 0.64 8.08 4.01
C ILE A 301 2.17 8.10 4.00
N PHE A 302 2.83 8.27 5.14
CA PHE A 302 4.29 8.28 5.19
C PHE A 302 4.90 6.95 4.74
N THR A 303 5.83 7.02 3.80
CA THR A 303 6.52 5.87 3.19
C THR A 303 8.04 5.94 3.34
N GLY A 304 8.52 6.86 4.16
CA GLY A 304 9.95 7.12 4.35
C GLY A 304 10.44 8.35 3.59
N THR A 305 11.32 9.11 4.23
CA THR A 305 11.85 10.36 3.68
C THR A 305 12.63 10.15 2.39
N ILE A 306 13.30 9.01 2.24
CA ILE A 306 14.04 8.66 1.01
C ILE A 306 13.06 8.58 -0.17
N VAL A 307 11.88 8.01 0.03
CA VAL A 307 10.84 7.95 -1.00
C VAL A 307 10.35 9.37 -1.33
N LEU A 308 10.10 10.19 -0.32
CA LEU A 308 9.65 11.56 -0.51
C LEU A 308 10.69 12.40 -1.29
N ILE A 309 11.97 12.29 -0.94
CA ILE A 309 13.06 12.94 -1.68
C ILE A 309 13.11 12.44 -3.13
N ALA A 310 13.00 11.13 -3.37
CA ALA A 310 13.03 10.57 -4.70
C ALA A 310 11.82 11.02 -5.53
N VAL A 311 10.62 11.14 -4.94
CA VAL A 311 9.43 11.68 -5.62
C VAL A 311 9.65 13.14 -6.01
N VAL A 312 10.20 13.97 -5.13
CA VAL A 312 10.49 15.38 -5.43
C VAL A 312 11.60 15.48 -6.49
N ALA A 313 12.66 14.67 -6.38
CA ALA A 313 13.76 14.62 -7.34
C ALA A 313 13.28 14.26 -8.76
N PHE A 314 12.32 13.34 -8.89
CA PHE A 314 11.70 12.98 -10.16
C PHE A 314 11.14 14.21 -10.90
N PHE A 315 10.53 15.15 -10.18
CA PHE A 315 10.00 16.36 -10.80
C PHE A 315 11.09 17.37 -11.17
N PHE A 316 12.23 17.39 -10.47
CA PHE A 316 13.38 18.21 -10.85
C PHE A 316 14.22 17.56 -11.96
N ASN A 317 14.22 16.23 -12.09
CA ASN A 317 15.07 15.50 -13.02
C ASN A 317 14.85 15.92 -14.48
N SER A 318 15.87 16.48 -15.10
CA SER A 318 15.84 16.99 -16.49
C SER A 318 15.71 15.88 -17.54
N ALA A 319 16.11 14.64 -17.21
CA ALA A 319 16.00 13.49 -18.11
C ALA A 319 14.55 12.96 -18.26
N VAL A 320 13.65 13.33 -17.34
CA VAL A 320 12.24 12.92 -17.39
C VAL A 320 11.48 13.79 -18.37
N LYS A 321 10.76 13.17 -19.30
CA LYS A 321 9.93 13.88 -20.28
C LYS A 321 8.86 14.72 -19.57
N LYS A 322 8.62 15.96 -20.04
CA LYS A 322 7.59 16.86 -19.48
C LYS A 322 6.21 16.19 -19.40
N LYS A 323 5.83 15.44 -20.43
CA LYS A 323 4.54 14.71 -20.45
C LYS A 323 4.43 13.64 -19.36
N GLU A 324 5.54 12.93 -19.06
CA GLU A 324 5.62 11.94 -17.96
C GLU A 324 5.43 12.66 -16.62
N LYS A 325 6.12 13.78 -16.39
CA LYS A 325 5.96 14.61 -15.18
C LYS A 325 4.53 15.09 -15.00
N ILE A 326 3.90 15.61 -16.06
CA ILE A 326 2.51 16.09 -16.03
C ILE A 326 1.57 14.94 -15.66
N CYS A 327 1.72 13.77 -16.28
CA CYS A 327 0.90 12.60 -15.99
C CYS A 327 1.03 12.18 -14.52
N MET A 328 2.25 12.12 -13.99
CA MET A 328 2.48 11.79 -12.58
C MET A 328 1.96 12.88 -11.62
N ALA A 329 2.11 14.16 -11.99
CA ALA A 329 1.55 15.26 -11.22
C ALA A 329 0.01 15.21 -11.18
N CYS A 330 -0.66 14.93 -12.30
CA CYS A 330 -2.11 14.75 -12.36
C CYS A 330 -2.55 13.54 -11.51
N LEU A 331 -1.80 12.43 -11.56
CA LEU A 331 -2.07 11.26 -10.73
C LEU A 331 -1.97 11.59 -9.23
N LEU A 332 -0.89 12.24 -8.82
CA LEU A 332 -0.72 12.66 -7.42
C LEU A 332 -1.80 13.66 -7.01
N ALA A 333 -2.10 14.67 -7.84
CA ALA A 333 -3.15 15.65 -7.57
C ALA A 333 -4.52 14.99 -7.40
N LEU A 334 -4.87 14.02 -8.27
CA LEU A 334 -6.10 13.25 -8.16
C LEU A 334 -6.17 12.48 -6.83
N LEU A 335 -5.10 11.76 -6.48
CA LEU A 335 -5.07 10.98 -5.23
C LEU A 335 -5.06 11.90 -4.00
N CYS A 336 -4.29 12.99 -4.01
CA CYS A 336 -4.26 13.96 -2.91
C CYS A 336 -5.62 14.64 -2.72
N SER A 337 -6.34 14.97 -3.80
CA SER A 337 -7.68 15.57 -3.70
C SER A 337 -8.70 14.65 -3.02
N CYS A 338 -8.50 13.32 -3.07
CA CYS A 338 -9.38 12.37 -2.39
C CYS A 338 -9.34 12.47 -0.86
N TYR A 339 -8.31 13.08 -0.28
CA TYR A 339 -8.25 13.33 1.18
C TYR A 339 -8.96 14.62 1.56
N CYS A 340 -8.88 15.63 0.70
CA CYS A 340 -9.45 16.94 0.96
C CYS A 340 -10.92 17.03 0.56
N LEU A 341 -11.32 16.35 -0.51
CA LEU A 341 -12.68 16.42 -1.07
C LEU A 341 -13.47 15.16 -0.73
N ARG A 342 -14.58 15.36 -0.03
CA ARG A 342 -15.42 14.29 0.49
C ARG A 342 -15.98 13.36 -0.58
N ASP A 343 -16.47 13.91 -1.68
CA ASP A 343 -17.12 13.11 -2.73
C ASP A 343 -16.12 12.17 -3.40
N LEU A 344 -14.84 12.59 -3.51
CA LEU A 344 -13.77 11.75 -4.02
C LEU A 344 -13.36 10.67 -3.02
N GLU A 345 -13.39 10.95 -1.70
CA GLU A 345 -13.17 9.91 -0.68
C GLU A 345 -14.26 8.84 -0.76
N LEU A 346 -15.53 9.23 -0.94
CA LEU A 346 -16.66 8.31 -1.01
C LEU A 346 -16.52 7.27 -2.13
N VAL A 347 -15.87 7.63 -3.24
CA VAL A 347 -15.59 6.68 -4.31
C VAL A 347 -14.74 5.52 -3.81
N TRP A 348 -13.77 5.76 -2.91
CA TRP A 348 -12.91 4.71 -2.36
C TRP A 348 -13.60 3.85 -1.30
N THR A 349 -14.66 4.35 -0.68
CA THR A 349 -15.40 3.66 0.38
C THR A 349 -16.70 3.01 -0.11
N ALA A 350 -16.82 2.78 -1.42
CA ALA A 350 -18.05 2.26 -2.05
C ALA A 350 -19.27 3.09 -1.71
N PHE A 351 -19.13 4.41 -1.68
CA PHE A 351 -20.17 5.40 -1.38
C PHE A 351 -20.77 5.32 0.04
N VAL A 352 -20.09 4.61 0.95
CA VAL A 352 -20.48 4.54 2.37
C VAL A 352 -19.55 5.43 3.18
N ARG A 353 -20.13 6.34 3.97
CA ARG A 353 -19.36 7.23 4.85
C ARG A 353 -18.65 6.44 5.95
N SER A 354 -17.35 6.60 6.06
CA SER A 354 -16.59 6.06 7.19
C SER A 354 -16.93 6.84 8.47
N THR A 355 -17.31 6.11 9.53
CA THR A 355 -17.50 6.65 10.88
C THR A 355 -16.28 6.44 11.75
N SER A 356 -15.39 5.53 11.36
CA SER A 356 -14.13 5.18 12.02
C SER A 356 -13.12 4.74 10.95
N TYR A 357 -11.84 4.70 11.31
CA TYR A 357 -10.76 4.29 10.40
C TYR A 357 -10.81 5.04 9.07
N PHE A 358 -10.66 6.35 9.12
CA PHE A 358 -10.68 7.22 7.95
C PHE A 358 -9.53 6.90 6.98
N PHE A 359 -9.70 7.27 5.71
CA PHE A 359 -8.69 7.16 4.66
C PHE A 359 -8.11 5.74 4.49
N ARG A 360 -8.98 4.73 4.51
CA ARG A 360 -8.60 3.31 4.35
C ARG A 360 -7.89 3.01 3.04
N PHE A 361 -7.94 3.90 2.07
CA PHE A 361 -7.27 3.82 0.77
C PHE A 361 -5.86 4.41 0.76
N SER A 362 -5.33 4.90 1.88
CA SER A 362 -4.04 5.61 1.93
C SER A 362 -2.86 4.79 1.39
N PHE A 363 -2.90 3.46 1.47
CA PHE A 363 -1.88 2.59 0.88
C PHE A 363 -1.74 2.77 -0.63
N VAL A 364 -2.77 3.27 -1.32
CA VAL A 364 -2.75 3.53 -2.76
C VAL A 364 -1.81 4.69 -3.10
N LEU A 365 -1.91 5.82 -2.37
CA LEU A 365 -1.00 6.96 -2.54
C LEU A 365 0.43 6.57 -2.17
N SER A 366 0.61 5.86 -1.07
CA SER A 366 1.91 5.34 -0.64
C SER A 366 2.55 4.45 -1.73
N PHE A 367 1.77 3.57 -2.36
CA PHE A 367 2.24 2.76 -3.49
C PHE A 367 2.66 3.60 -4.70
N VAL A 368 1.90 4.65 -5.05
CA VAL A 368 2.26 5.56 -6.15
C VAL A 368 3.55 6.30 -5.87
N MET A 369 3.78 6.72 -4.64
CA MET A 369 5.06 7.33 -4.24
C MET A 369 6.24 6.35 -4.42
N ILE A 370 6.07 5.09 -4.01
CA ILE A 370 7.08 4.02 -4.26
C ILE A 370 7.30 3.82 -5.76
N MET A 371 6.24 3.84 -6.57
CA MET A 371 6.34 3.70 -8.03
C MET A 371 7.16 4.83 -8.65
N ILE A 372 6.91 6.08 -8.28
CA ILE A 372 7.65 7.25 -8.77
C ILE A 372 9.11 7.21 -8.27
N ALA A 373 9.32 6.87 -7.00
CA ALA A 373 10.65 6.70 -6.43
C ALA A 373 11.45 5.61 -7.15
N ALA A 374 10.83 4.47 -7.46
CA ALA A 374 11.48 3.40 -8.23
C ALA A 374 11.86 3.85 -9.64
N ARG A 375 11.05 4.71 -10.28
CA ARG A 375 11.38 5.32 -11.57
C ARG A 375 12.59 6.24 -11.46
N GLU A 376 12.66 7.07 -10.44
CA GLU A 376 13.79 7.96 -10.19
C GLU A 376 15.08 7.18 -9.89
N VAL A 377 15.02 6.14 -9.05
CA VAL A 377 16.14 5.24 -8.78
C VAL A 377 16.63 4.55 -10.06
N GLN A 378 15.71 4.13 -10.94
CA GLN A 378 16.06 3.58 -12.25
C GLN A 378 16.88 4.58 -13.10
N LEU A 379 16.51 5.87 -13.06
CA LEU A 379 17.22 6.92 -13.79
C LEU A 379 18.59 7.20 -13.14
N TRP A 380 18.65 7.18 -11.81
CA TRP A 380 19.90 7.30 -11.06
C TRP A 380 20.92 6.21 -11.47
N GLU A 381 20.47 4.97 -11.53
CA GLU A 381 21.34 3.85 -11.93
C GLU A 381 21.83 3.93 -13.39
N LYS A 382 21.19 4.77 -14.19
CA LYS A 382 21.61 5.08 -15.58
C LYS A 382 22.44 6.36 -15.71
N ASP A 383 22.87 6.93 -14.57
CA ASP A 383 23.58 8.22 -14.53
C ASP A 383 22.80 9.39 -15.16
N GLN A 384 21.46 9.34 -15.08
CA GLN A 384 20.53 10.35 -15.64
C GLN A 384 19.94 11.27 -14.56
N VAL A 385 20.56 11.35 -13.40
CA VAL A 385 20.16 12.23 -12.28
C VAL A 385 21.37 13.02 -11.83
N SER A 386 21.26 14.32 -11.74
CA SER A 386 22.32 15.19 -11.25
C SER A 386 22.30 15.30 -9.72
N LYS A 387 23.48 15.48 -9.10
CA LYS A 387 23.58 15.73 -7.67
C LYS A 387 22.81 16.99 -7.23
N LYS A 388 22.78 18.03 -8.10
CA LYS A 388 22.04 19.27 -7.85
C LYS A 388 20.54 19.03 -7.76
N GLU A 389 19.97 18.16 -8.62
CA GLU A 389 18.54 17.83 -8.59
C GLU A 389 18.15 17.13 -7.26
N VAL A 390 18.99 16.20 -6.81
CA VAL A 390 18.78 15.50 -5.51
C VAL A 390 18.93 16.48 -4.34
N ALA A 391 19.97 17.31 -4.35
CA ALA A 391 20.18 18.31 -3.29
C ALA A 391 19.01 19.31 -3.23
N SER A 392 18.49 19.75 -4.40
CA SER A 392 17.31 20.61 -4.46
C SER A 392 16.06 19.91 -3.90
N ALA A 393 15.87 18.62 -4.20
CA ALA A 393 14.78 17.84 -3.65
C ALA A 393 14.87 17.71 -2.13
N MET A 394 16.05 17.42 -1.60
CA MET A 394 16.30 17.38 -0.16
C MET A 394 16.00 18.74 0.49
N GLY A 395 16.40 19.84 -0.15
CA GLY A 395 16.11 21.20 0.30
C GLY A 395 14.61 21.49 0.39
N VAL A 396 13.85 21.12 -0.65
CA VAL A 396 12.38 21.27 -0.67
C VAL A 396 11.73 20.47 0.45
N VAL A 397 12.14 19.21 0.66
CA VAL A 397 11.62 18.37 1.74
C VAL A 397 11.96 18.98 3.11
N ALA A 398 13.19 19.47 3.29
CA ALA A 398 13.60 20.12 4.53
C ALA A 398 12.78 21.39 4.82
N VAL A 399 12.56 22.25 3.81
CA VAL A 399 11.73 23.46 3.93
C VAL A 399 10.27 23.08 4.26
N GLY A 400 9.73 22.07 3.59
CA GLY A 400 8.37 21.56 3.86
C GLY A 400 8.20 21.09 5.31
N LEU A 401 9.14 20.30 5.82
CA LEU A 401 9.14 19.84 7.22
C LEU A 401 9.31 21.00 8.19
N ALA A 402 10.21 21.96 7.90
CA ALA A 402 10.39 23.16 8.73
C ALA A 402 9.12 24.01 8.78
N PHE A 403 8.44 24.16 7.64
CA PHE A 403 7.15 24.86 7.57
C PHE A 403 6.08 24.17 8.42
N LEU A 404 5.92 22.86 8.29
CA LEU A 404 4.97 22.08 9.09
C LEU A 404 5.29 22.19 10.60
N TYR A 405 6.57 22.20 10.95
CA TYR A 405 7.01 22.40 12.33
C TYR A 405 6.63 23.80 12.82
N TYR A 406 6.87 24.83 12.02
CA TYR A 406 6.55 26.22 12.37
C TYR A 406 5.04 26.42 12.63
N ILE A 407 4.17 25.86 11.79
CA ILE A 407 2.71 25.93 11.97
C ILE A 407 2.17 24.92 13.01
N LYS A 408 3.04 24.25 13.75
CA LYS A 408 2.70 23.26 14.79
C LYS A 408 1.81 22.11 14.32
N LYS A 409 1.96 21.71 13.07
CA LYS A 409 1.26 20.55 12.46
C LYS A 409 2.13 19.29 12.47
N ILE A 410 3.40 19.37 12.83
CA ILE A 410 4.28 18.22 13.09
C ILE A 410 3.96 17.65 14.46
N ASN A 411 3.82 16.34 14.52
CA ASN A 411 3.53 15.59 15.74
C ASN A 411 4.76 14.90 16.33
N SER A 412 5.84 14.85 15.57
CA SER A 412 7.12 14.28 16.01
C SER A 412 7.74 15.09 17.15
N PRO A 413 8.35 14.46 18.15
CA PRO A 413 9.11 15.13 19.18
C PRO A 413 10.17 16.06 18.58
N ARG A 414 10.37 17.24 19.18
CA ARG A 414 11.30 18.28 18.70
C ARG A 414 12.70 17.75 18.39
N ASN A 415 13.23 16.88 19.24
CA ASN A 415 14.55 16.26 19.05
C ASN A 415 14.62 15.40 17.79
N ILE A 416 13.57 14.67 17.45
CA ILE A 416 13.48 13.87 16.21
C ILE A 416 13.50 14.79 15.00
N VAL A 417 12.73 15.88 15.01
CA VAL A 417 12.71 16.86 13.92
C VAL A 417 14.09 17.49 13.72
N ILE A 418 14.77 17.87 14.81
CA ILE A 418 16.12 18.45 14.75
C ILE A 418 17.12 17.44 14.14
N ILE A 419 17.10 16.18 14.58
CA ILE A 419 17.97 15.12 14.05
C ILE A 419 17.69 14.94 12.53
N TYR A 420 16.44 14.93 12.15
CA TYR A 420 16.02 14.81 10.74
C TYR A 420 16.55 15.95 9.87
N MET A 421 16.38 17.18 10.33
CA MET A 421 16.88 18.37 9.65
C MET A 421 18.41 18.36 9.54
N ALA A 422 19.10 17.93 10.60
CA ALA A 422 20.55 17.77 10.58
C ALA A 422 21.02 16.71 9.55
N ILE A 423 20.36 15.55 9.49
CA ILE A 423 20.67 14.49 8.51
C ILE A 423 20.46 15.01 7.08
N LEU A 424 19.36 15.71 6.82
CA LEU A 424 19.10 16.31 5.50
C LEU A 424 20.17 17.36 5.16
N GLY A 425 20.52 18.25 6.09
CA GLY A 425 21.55 19.28 5.89
C GLY A 425 22.93 18.67 5.59
N ILE A 426 23.35 17.67 6.37
CA ILE A 426 24.60 16.93 6.15
C ILE A 426 24.57 16.22 4.79
N GLY A 427 23.46 15.57 4.44
CA GLY A 427 23.27 14.90 3.16
C GLY A 427 23.42 15.85 1.97
N ILE A 428 22.85 17.07 2.05
CA ILE A 428 23.01 18.12 1.02
C ILE A 428 24.49 18.50 0.87
N ILE A 429 25.17 18.77 1.98
CA ILE A 429 26.59 19.15 1.98
C ILE A 429 27.43 18.03 1.35
N VAL A 430 27.23 16.77 1.78
CA VAL A 430 27.98 15.62 1.25
C VAL A 430 27.72 15.45 -0.27
N LEU A 431 26.47 15.63 -0.73
CA LEU A 431 26.15 15.53 -2.16
C LEU A 431 26.81 16.64 -2.99
N LEU A 432 26.83 17.86 -2.47
CA LEU A 432 27.39 19.01 -3.20
C LEU A 432 28.91 19.06 -3.16
N CYS A 433 29.52 18.75 -1.99
CA CYS A 433 30.97 18.82 -1.78
C CYS A 433 31.71 17.51 -2.08
N GLY A 434 31.01 16.37 -2.06
CA GLY A 434 31.59 15.05 -2.30
C GLY A 434 32.14 14.90 -3.71
N ASN A 435 33.43 14.56 -3.81
CA ASN A 435 34.10 14.30 -5.08
C ASN A 435 33.48 13.07 -5.79
N ASN A 436 33.35 13.09 -7.11
CA ASN A 436 32.65 12.07 -7.94
C ASN A 436 33.20 10.63 -7.79
N ARG A 437 34.32 10.42 -7.07
CA ARG A 437 34.99 9.12 -6.96
C ARG A 437 34.38 8.12 -5.99
N ILE A 438 33.52 8.56 -5.05
CA ILE A 438 32.97 7.67 -4.00
C ILE A 438 31.69 6.95 -4.46
N LEU A 439 30.97 7.49 -5.43
CA LEU A 439 29.69 6.93 -5.89
C LEU A 439 29.80 6.04 -7.15
N CYS A 440 30.96 6.01 -7.80
CA CYS A 440 31.20 5.27 -9.05
C CYS A 440 32.09 4.02 -8.90
N SER A 441 32.39 3.54 -7.69
CA SER A 441 33.01 2.22 -7.55
C SER A 441 31.95 1.13 -7.74
N ARG A 442 31.73 0.79 -9.02
CA ARG A 442 31.08 -0.50 -9.36
C ARG A 442 32.12 -1.63 -9.18
N PRO A 443 31.81 -2.72 -8.45
CA PRO A 443 32.49 -3.98 -8.66
C PRO A 443 32.07 -4.60 -9.99
#